data_6d7c1bd23481c30b1ed77d67a7527194
#
_entry.id   6d7c1bd23481c30b1ed77d67a7527194
#
_cell.length_a   1.000
_cell.length_b   1.000
_cell.length_c   1.000
_cell.angle_alpha   90.00
_cell.angle_beta   90.00
_cell.angle_gamma   90.00
#
_symmetry.space_group_name_H-M   'P 1'
#
loop_
_entity.id
_entity.type
_entity.pdbx_description
1 polymer ?
#
loop_
_entity_poly.entity_id
_entity_poly.type
_entity_poly.pdbx_seq_one_letter_code
_entity_poly.pdbx_strand_id
1 'polypeptide(L)'
;SGNQKHVLTAPEFWVFCADMHRNAELVAGADLGWTEQLILGCVDTGIVAQSAMTALESFGLGGVFVGGIRNGIARADDVLALPQNVFPVVGLAFGYPAEKNELKPRLPLEVTVMENSYSEPDPAVMAAYDAVSRAYYKNRTAGSKDVSWAETLPAILGKERRPFVLEFLRKKGWAQR
;
A
#
# COMPACT_ATOMS: atom_id res chain seq x y z
N SER A 1 -5.14 -6.62 -9.79
CA SER A 1 -3.97 -5.71 -9.77
C SER A 1 -3.99 -4.61 -10.85
N GLY A 2 -5.05 -4.47 -11.66
CA GLY A 2 -5.14 -3.46 -12.71
C GLY A 2 -4.21 -3.72 -13.91
N ASN A 3 -3.95 -4.96 -14.25
CA ASN A 3 -3.11 -5.41 -15.37
C ASN A 3 -1.68 -4.83 -15.39
N GLN A 4 -1.13 -4.59 -14.22
CA GLN A 4 0.25 -4.11 -14.09
C GLN A 4 1.23 -5.20 -14.54
N LYS A 5 2.02 -4.91 -15.60
CA LYS A 5 2.93 -5.87 -16.22
C LYS A 5 3.88 -6.51 -15.19
N HIS A 6 4.48 -5.72 -14.32
CA HIS A 6 5.40 -6.21 -13.29
C HIS A 6 4.76 -7.21 -12.30
N VAL A 7 3.45 -7.13 -12.07
CA VAL A 7 2.74 -8.12 -11.24
C VAL A 7 2.56 -9.46 -11.97
N LEU A 8 2.40 -9.40 -13.30
CA LEU A 8 2.23 -10.60 -14.12
C LEU A 8 3.55 -11.31 -14.42
N THR A 9 4.66 -10.58 -14.43
CA THR A 9 5.99 -11.08 -14.81
C THR A 9 6.93 -11.34 -13.64
N ALA A 10 6.57 -10.86 -12.44
CA ALA A 10 7.37 -11.13 -11.24
C ALA A 10 7.39 -12.65 -10.97
N PRO A 11 8.57 -13.21 -10.63
CA PRO A 11 8.68 -14.63 -10.29
C PRO A 11 7.93 -14.99 -9.01
N GLU A 12 7.78 -14.02 -8.09
CA GLU A 12 7.12 -14.21 -6.80
C GLU A 12 6.11 -13.10 -6.52
N PHE A 13 5.00 -13.49 -5.89
CA PHE A 13 3.96 -12.57 -5.43
C PHE A 13 3.42 -13.00 -4.07
N TRP A 14 3.77 -12.27 -3.03
CA TRP A 14 3.24 -12.50 -1.69
C TRP A 14 2.04 -11.61 -1.39
N VAL A 15 1.10 -12.12 -0.61
CA VAL A 15 -0.05 -11.35 -0.12
C VAL A 15 0.02 -11.27 1.39
N PHE A 16 0.10 -10.05 1.90
CA PHE A 16 0.07 -9.79 3.34
C PHE A 16 -1.36 -9.52 3.76
N CYS A 17 -1.82 -10.28 4.74
CA CYS A 17 -3.18 -10.23 5.25
C CYS A 17 -3.22 -9.79 6.70
N ALA A 18 -4.22 -8.98 7.06
CA ALA A 18 -4.58 -8.78 8.46
C ALA A 18 -5.36 -10.00 8.94
N ASP A 19 -4.99 -10.56 10.08
CA ASP A 19 -5.51 -11.82 10.59
C ASP A 19 -5.84 -11.72 12.09
N MET A 20 -7.13 -11.69 12.40
CA MET A 20 -7.66 -11.83 13.76
C MET A 20 -8.32 -13.21 13.97
N HIS A 21 -8.38 -14.04 12.95
CA HIS A 21 -8.96 -15.38 13.04
C HIS A 21 -8.20 -16.23 14.06
N ARG A 22 -6.88 -16.27 13.97
CA ARG A 22 -6.04 -17.03 14.91
C ARG A 22 -6.24 -16.59 16.36
N ASN A 23 -6.42 -15.30 16.58
CA ASN A 23 -6.65 -14.74 17.92
C ASN A 23 -8.03 -15.17 18.45
N ALA A 24 -9.05 -15.15 17.57
CA ALA A 24 -10.40 -15.58 17.92
C ALA A 24 -10.50 -17.07 18.26
N GLU A 25 -9.75 -17.92 17.58
CA GLU A 25 -9.69 -19.36 17.87
C GLU A 25 -9.07 -19.67 19.26
N LEU A 26 -8.22 -18.78 19.77
CA LEU A 26 -7.57 -18.93 21.07
C LEU A 26 -8.40 -18.38 22.23
N VAL A 27 -9.37 -17.51 21.96
CA VAL A 27 -10.15 -16.79 22.98
C VAL A 27 -11.62 -17.10 22.84
N ALA A 28 -12.16 -17.97 23.69
CA ALA A 28 -13.58 -18.26 23.69
C ALA A 28 -14.40 -17.00 23.96
N GLY A 29 -15.35 -16.69 23.07
CA GLY A 29 -16.16 -15.48 23.15
C GLY A 29 -15.43 -14.20 22.75
N ALA A 30 -14.38 -14.30 21.93
CA ALA A 30 -13.67 -13.13 21.39
C ALA A 30 -14.67 -12.15 20.75
N ASP A 31 -14.62 -10.88 21.16
CA ASP A 31 -15.43 -9.80 20.59
C ASP A 31 -14.61 -9.08 19.52
N LEU A 32 -14.96 -9.35 18.28
CA LEU A 32 -14.28 -8.81 17.10
C LEU A 32 -15.13 -7.75 16.36
N GLY A 33 -14.50 -7.08 15.42
CA GLY A 33 -15.16 -6.09 14.57
C GLY A 33 -15.01 -4.65 15.02
N TRP A 34 -14.21 -4.38 16.04
CA TRP A 34 -13.87 -3.03 16.47
C TRP A 34 -13.00 -2.32 15.41
N THR A 35 -13.23 -1.02 15.25
CA THR A 35 -12.40 -0.18 14.36
C THR A 35 -10.92 -0.22 14.74
N GLU A 36 -10.60 -0.23 16.04
CA GLU A 36 -9.22 -0.36 16.54
C GLU A 36 -8.54 -1.65 16.05
N GLN A 37 -9.26 -2.77 16.01
CA GLN A 37 -8.70 -4.02 15.49
C GLN A 37 -8.37 -3.94 14.00
N LEU A 38 -9.16 -3.19 13.21
CA LEU A 38 -8.84 -2.93 11.82
C LEU A 38 -7.57 -2.09 11.67
N ILE A 39 -7.43 -1.04 12.47
CA ILE A 39 -6.24 -0.19 12.49
C ILE A 39 -5.02 -1.03 12.85
N LEU A 40 -5.08 -1.76 13.96
CA LEU A 40 -4.03 -2.65 14.45
C LEU A 40 -3.61 -3.66 13.37
N GLY A 41 -4.58 -4.38 12.80
CA GLY A 41 -4.32 -5.37 11.77
C GLY A 41 -3.67 -4.79 10.51
N CYS A 42 -4.06 -3.58 10.08
CA CYS A 42 -3.43 -2.90 8.95
C CYS A 42 -2.01 -2.42 9.27
N VAL A 43 -1.78 -1.88 10.48
CA VAL A 43 -0.46 -1.40 10.92
C VAL A 43 0.52 -2.57 11.02
N ASP A 44 0.16 -3.64 11.73
CA ASP A 44 1.01 -4.83 11.87
C ASP A 44 1.34 -5.44 10.51
N THR A 45 0.34 -5.57 9.64
CA THR A 45 0.55 -6.06 8.27
C THR A 45 1.53 -5.18 7.49
N GLY A 46 1.44 -3.86 7.62
CA GLY A 46 2.35 -2.92 6.97
C GLY A 46 3.78 -3.03 7.48
N ILE A 47 3.96 -3.17 8.79
CA ILE A 47 5.28 -3.35 9.44
C ILE A 47 5.94 -4.65 8.98
N VAL A 48 5.20 -5.76 8.97
CA VAL A 48 5.69 -7.06 8.50
C VAL A 48 6.04 -7.01 7.01
N ALA A 49 5.19 -6.40 6.19
CA ALA A 49 5.43 -6.26 4.77
C ALA A 49 6.71 -5.43 4.47
N GLN A 50 6.92 -4.33 5.20
CA GLN A 50 8.15 -3.53 5.06
C GLN A 50 9.39 -4.29 5.56
N SER A 51 9.28 -5.03 6.65
CA SER A 51 10.37 -5.87 7.15
C SER A 51 10.77 -6.94 6.13
N ALA A 52 9.78 -7.58 5.50
CA ALA A 52 10.01 -8.53 4.41
C ALA A 52 10.72 -7.88 3.21
N MET A 53 10.29 -6.67 2.80
CA MET A 53 10.96 -5.92 1.72
C MET A 53 12.42 -5.65 2.06
N THR A 54 12.71 -5.17 3.26
CA THR A 54 14.08 -4.88 3.71
C THR A 54 14.95 -6.15 3.70
N ALA A 55 14.39 -7.28 4.14
CA ALA A 55 15.09 -8.57 4.09
C ALA A 55 15.36 -9.01 2.64
N LEU A 56 14.38 -8.88 1.73
CA LEU A 56 14.58 -9.19 0.31
C LEU A 56 15.67 -8.34 -0.32
N GLU A 57 15.70 -7.03 -0.04
CA GLU A 57 16.74 -6.13 -0.53
C GLU A 57 18.13 -6.52 -0.03
N SER A 58 18.27 -7.05 1.20
CA SER A 58 19.54 -7.54 1.74
C SER A 58 20.09 -8.77 0.99
N PHE A 59 19.21 -9.51 0.28
CA PHE A 59 19.58 -10.61 -0.61
C PHE A 59 19.78 -10.18 -2.07
N GLY A 60 19.78 -8.88 -2.36
CA GLY A 60 19.90 -8.35 -3.72
C GLY A 60 18.64 -8.47 -4.56
N LEU A 61 17.50 -8.79 -3.95
CA LEU A 61 16.21 -8.80 -4.61
C LEU A 61 15.62 -7.39 -4.63
N GLY A 62 14.70 -7.14 -5.56
CA GLY A 62 13.92 -5.92 -5.60
C GLY A 62 12.43 -6.24 -5.62
N GLY A 63 11.62 -5.32 -5.12
CA GLY A 63 10.19 -5.55 -5.06
C GLY A 63 9.36 -4.29 -5.21
N VAL A 64 8.05 -4.47 -5.34
CA VAL A 64 7.08 -3.39 -5.38
C VAL A 64 5.80 -3.78 -4.64
N PHE A 65 5.35 -2.91 -3.75
CA PHE A 65 4.06 -3.10 -3.08
C PHE A 65 2.89 -2.86 -4.03
N VAL A 66 1.91 -3.75 -3.98
CA VAL A 66 0.77 -3.78 -4.89
C VAL A 66 -0.53 -3.59 -4.12
N GLY A 67 -0.92 -2.34 -3.92
CA GLY A 67 -2.24 -2.01 -3.37
C GLY A 67 -3.40 -2.38 -4.30
N GLY A 68 -3.11 -2.64 -5.57
CA GLY A 68 -4.06 -3.09 -6.58
C GLY A 68 -4.69 -4.46 -6.30
N ILE A 69 -4.18 -5.24 -5.35
CA ILE A 69 -4.83 -6.48 -4.87
C ILE A 69 -6.26 -6.21 -4.40
N ARG A 70 -6.52 -5.01 -3.83
CA ARG A 70 -7.84 -4.61 -3.35
C ARG A 70 -8.81 -4.17 -4.45
N ASN A 71 -8.38 -4.10 -5.72
CA ASN A 71 -9.32 -3.84 -6.83
C ASN A 71 -10.29 -5.00 -7.07
N GLY A 72 -9.90 -6.21 -6.67
CA GLY A 72 -10.73 -7.40 -6.70
C GLY A 72 -10.56 -8.17 -5.40
N ILE A 73 -10.83 -7.51 -4.27
CA ILE A 73 -10.56 -8.04 -2.93
C ILE A 73 -11.30 -9.35 -2.66
N ALA A 74 -12.56 -9.44 -3.07
CA ALA A 74 -13.35 -10.67 -2.92
C ALA A 74 -12.75 -11.84 -3.71
N ARG A 75 -12.30 -11.59 -4.96
CA ARG A 75 -11.63 -12.63 -5.73
C ARG A 75 -10.28 -13.06 -5.13
N ALA A 76 -9.54 -12.12 -4.54
CA ALA A 76 -8.30 -12.47 -3.84
C ALA A 76 -8.61 -13.32 -2.60
N ASP A 77 -9.65 -12.99 -1.87
CA ASP A 77 -10.16 -13.75 -0.73
C ASP A 77 -10.52 -15.19 -1.14
N ASP A 78 -11.31 -15.34 -2.21
CA ASP A 78 -11.72 -16.67 -2.74
C ASP A 78 -10.52 -17.52 -3.15
N VAL A 79 -9.58 -16.94 -3.94
CA VAL A 79 -8.39 -17.65 -4.43
C VAL A 79 -7.48 -18.09 -3.30
N LEU A 80 -7.35 -17.28 -2.25
CA LEU A 80 -6.53 -17.58 -1.08
C LEU A 80 -7.28 -18.39 -0.02
N ALA A 81 -8.57 -18.65 -0.21
CA ALA A 81 -9.44 -19.36 0.74
C ALA A 81 -9.35 -18.78 2.17
N LEU A 82 -9.37 -17.44 2.28
CA LEU A 82 -9.20 -16.78 3.57
C LEU A 82 -10.42 -16.99 4.46
N PRO A 83 -10.22 -17.37 5.74
CA PRO A 83 -11.32 -17.55 6.68
C PRO A 83 -11.93 -16.20 7.10
N GLN A 84 -13.02 -16.24 7.87
CA GLN A 84 -13.56 -15.05 8.54
C GLN A 84 -12.48 -14.37 9.39
N ASN A 85 -12.58 -13.06 9.53
CA ASN A 85 -11.63 -12.21 10.27
C ASN A 85 -10.20 -12.19 9.67
N VAL A 86 -10.05 -12.57 8.38
CA VAL A 86 -8.82 -12.39 7.60
C VAL A 86 -9.13 -11.67 6.30
N PHE A 87 -8.31 -10.68 5.92
CA PHE A 87 -8.44 -10.01 4.63
C PHE A 87 -7.09 -9.57 4.05
N PRO A 88 -6.97 -9.50 2.70
CA PRO A 88 -5.73 -9.10 2.05
C PRO A 88 -5.54 -7.58 2.11
N VAL A 89 -4.44 -7.12 2.67
CA VAL A 89 -4.10 -5.69 2.81
C VAL A 89 -3.26 -5.20 1.62
N VAL A 90 -2.16 -5.88 1.33
CA VAL A 90 -1.21 -5.48 0.28
C VAL A 90 -0.52 -6.70 -0.32
N GLY A 91 -0.24 -6.64 -1.62
CA GLY A 91 0.63 -7.59 -2.30
C GLY A 91 2.06 -7.06 -2.38
N LEU A 92 3.01 -7.95 -2.58
CA LEU A 92 4.41 -7.67 -2.87
C LEU A 92 4.86 -8.53 -4.05
N ALA A 93 5.09 -7.90 -5.19
CA ALA A 93 5.72 -8.54 -6.35
C ALA A 93 7.24 -8.34 -6.25
N PHE A 94 8.03 -9.41 -6.35
CA PHE A 94 9.47 -9.29 -6.19
C PHE A 94 10.26 -10.33 -6.98
N GLY A 95 11.55 -10.10 -7.12
CA GLY A 95 12.49 -10.96 -7.80
C GLY A 95 13.84 -10.28 -7.99
N TYR A 96 14.75 -10.88 -8.74
CA TYR A 96 15.98 -10.22 -9.14
C TYR A 96 15.67 -9.09 -10.11
N PRO A 97 16.15 -7.83 -9.85
CA PRO A 97 15.88 -6.70 -10.72
C PRO A 97 16.44 -6.92 -12.13
N ALA A 98 15.57 -6.81 -13.15
CA ALA A 98 15.99 -6.84 -14.55
C ALA A 98 16.62 -5.52 -15.00
N GLU A 99 16.26 -4.42 -14.32
CA GLU A 99 16.73 -3.07 -14.60
C GLU A 99 17.05 -2.33 -13.30
N LYS A 100 18.07 -1.48 -13.34
CA LYS A 100 18.41 -0.57 -12.25
C LYS A 100 17.66 0.74 -12.46
N ASN A 101 16.55 0.92 -11.76
CA ASN A 101 15.80 2.16 -11.82
C ASN A 101 16.51 3.31 -11.10
N GLU A 102 16.27 4.53 -11.57
CA GLU A 102 16.65 5.74 -10.84
C GLU A 102 15.87 5.85 -9.52
N LEU A 103 16.48 6.50 -8.54
CA LEU A 103 15.83 6.77 -7.26
C LEU A 103 14.66 7.75 -7.46
N LYS A 104 13.48 7.31 -7.07
CA LYS A 104 12.31 8.18 -7.09
C LYS A 104 12.42 9.25 -6.00
N PRO A 105 12.23 10.54 -6.32
CA PRO A 105 12.15 11.59 -5.32
C PRO A 105 11.11 11.29 -4.24
N ARG A 106 11.44 11.57 -3.00
CA ARG A 106 10.54 11.51 -1.84
C ARG A 106 10.25 12.92 -1.35
N LEU A 107 9.13 13.09 -0.68
CA LEU A 107 8.86 14.35 0.04
C LEU A 107 10.04 14.64 0.99
N PRO A 108 10.48 15.91 1.08
CA PRO A 108 11.51 16.31 2.03
C PRO A 108 11.14 15.94 3.47
N LEU A 109 12.15 15.66 4.30
CA LEU A 109 11.91 15.30 5.70
C LEU A 109 11.16 16.39 6.47
N GLU A 110 11.46 17.65 6.19
CA GLU A 110 10.79 18.82 6.79
C GLU A 110 9.29 18.90 6.48
N VAL A 111 8.80 18.16 5.47
CA VAL A 111 7.37 18.04 5.15
C VAL A 111 6.72 16.83 5.85
N THR A 112 7.51 15.81 6.17
CA THR A 112 6.98 14.53 6.67
C THR A 112 7.33 14.26 8.12
N VAL A 113 8.30 14.97 8.67
CA VAL A 113 8.74 14.87 10.07
C VAL A 113 8.58 16.20 10.76
N MET A 114 7.75 16.25 11.79
CA MET A 114 7.49 17.42 12.61
C MET A 114 7.98 17.16 14.02
N GLU A 115 8.54 18.19 14.66
CA GLU A 115 9.01 18.11 16.03
C GLU A 115 7.92 18.58 16.99
N ASN A 116 7.56 17.76 17.95
CA ASN A 116 6.60 18.00 19.03
C ASN A 116 5.13 18.26 18.62
N SER A 117 4.87 18.94 17.49
CA SER A 117 3.52 19.27 17.06
C SER A 117 3.42 19.30 15.52
N TYR A 118 2.21 19.13 15.02
CA TYR A 118 1.95 19.31 13.59
C TYR A 118 2.20 20.75 13.16
N SER A 119 2.84 20.92 12.00
CA SER A 119 3.01 22.20 11.32
C SER A 119 2.66 22.07 9.84
N GLU A 120 2.09 23.13 9.28
CA GLU A 120 1.86 23.15 7.82
C GLU A 120 3.20 23.21 7.09
N PRO A 121 3.36 22.45 6.00
CA PRO A 121 4.57 22.48 5.21
C PRO A 121 4.76 23.85 4.53
N ASP A 122 6.01 24.30 4.42
CA ASP A 122 6.33 25.51 3.67
C ASP A 122 5.91 25.36 2.19
N PRO A 123 5.07 26.27 1.67
CA PRO A 123 4.65 26.24 0.27
C PRO A 123 5.81 26.28 -0.73
N ALA A 124 6.93 26.93 -0.40
CA ALA A 124 8.11 26.99 -1.25
C ALA A 124 8.80 25.62 -1.35
N VAL A 125 8.89 24.89 -0.24
CA VAL A 125 9.43 23.52 -0.20
C VAL A 125 8.54 22.56 -1.00
N MET A 126 7.22 22.69 -0.88
CA MET A 126 6.27 21.91 -1.66
C MET A 126 6.37 22.18 -3.16
N ALA A 127 6.50 23.44 -3.56
CA ALA A 127 6.68 23.80 -4.97
C ALA A 127 8.01 23.27 -5.54
N ALA A 128 9.09 23.32 -4.77
CA ALA A 128 10.39 22.75 -5.15
C ALA A 128 10.30 21.24 -5.35
N TYR A 129 9.69 20.51 -4.42
CA TYR A 129 9.45 19.07 -4.57
C TYR A 129 8.61 18.75 -5.79
N ASP A 130 7.57 19.55 -6.06
CA ASP A 130 6.67 19.34 -7.19
C ASP A 130 7.40 19.47 -8.53
N ALA A 131 8.31 20.45 -8.63
CA ALA A 131 9.18 20.63 -9.80
C ALA A 131 10.11 19.42 -10.01
N VAL A 132 10.77 18.94 -8.94
CA VAL A 132 11.65 17.77 -8.97
C VAL A 132 10.86 16.50 -9.36
N SER A 133 9.68 16.31 -8.79
CA SER A 133 8.80 15.18 -9.11
C SER A 133 8.38 15.18 -10.59
N ARG A 134 8.01 16.33 -11.14
CA ARG A 134 7.68 16.51 -12.56
C ARG A 134 8.87 16.15 -13.45
N ALA A 135 10.05 16.70 -13.17
CA ALA A 135 11.27 16.42 -13.93
C ALA A 135 11.60 14.94 -13.94
N TYR A 136 11.53 14.28 -12.79
CA TYR A 136 11.76 12.83 -12.67
C TYR A 136 10.80 12.02 -13.57
N TYR A 137 9.50 12.28 -13.52
CA TYR A 137 8.54 11.53 -14.34
C TYR A 137 8.69 11.82 -15.82
N LYS A 138 8.94 13.08 -16.19
CA LYS A 138 9.20 13.48 -17.57
C LYS A 138 10.40 12.74 -18.15
N ASN A 139 11.51 12.70 -17.43
CA ASN A 139 12.73 12.01 -17.85
C ASN A 139 12.51 10.50 -17.97
N ARG A 140 11.97 9.88 -16.90
CA ARG A 140 11.73 8.44 -16.84
C ARG A 140 10.79 7.92 -17.93
N THR A 141 9.84 8.73 -18.38
CA THR A 141 8.81 8.33 -19.37
C THR A 141 9.06 8.87 -20.76
N ALA A 142 10.26 9.37 -21.05
CA ALA A 142 10.60 10.04 -22.32
C ALA A 142 9.57 11.12 -22.71
N GLY A 143 9.10 11.89 -21.71
CA GLY A 143 8.15 12.98 -21.89
C GLY A 143 6.66 12.59 -21.97
N SER A 144 6.33 11.29 -21.97
CA SER A 144 4.91 10.86 -22.03
C SER A 144 4.12 11.19 -20.77
N LYS A 145 4.80 11.43 -19.63
CA LYS A 145 4.19 11.84 -18.37
C LYS A 145 4.83 13.15 -17.90
N ASP A 146 4.23 14.27 -18.24
CA ASP A 146 4.65 15.61 -17.81
C ASP A 146 3.62 16.19 -16.83
N VAL A 147 3.60 15.65 -15.62
CA VAL A 147 2.72 16.06 -14.52
C VAL A 147 3.48 16.10 -13.21
N SER A 148 3.16 17.06 -12.36
CA SER A 148 3.71 17.16 -11.02
C SER A 148 2.99 16.20 -10.05
N TRP A 149 3.52 16.05 -8.85
CA TRP A 149 2.86 15.28 -7.80
C TRP A 149 1.52 15.91 -7.41
N ALA A 150 1.47 17.23 -7.19
CA ALA A 150 0.24 17.95 -6.84
C ALA A 150 -0.84 17.80 -7.91
N GLU A 151 -0.49 17.87 -9.18
CA GLU A 151 -1.42 17.68 -10.31
C GLU A 151 -2.04 16.27 -10.36
N THR A 152 -1.42 15.28 -9.70
CA THR A 152 -1.99 13.92 -9.63
C THR A 152 -3.02 13.76 -8.52
N LEU A 153 -3.02 14.63 -7.50
CA LEU A 153 -3.87 14.50 -6.31
C LEU A 153 -5.37 14.58 -6.60
N PRO A 154 -5.88 15.49 -7.46
CA PRO A 154 -7.32 15.53 -7.77
C PRO A 154 -7.87 14.20 -8.32
N ALA A 155 -7.08 13.48 -9.11
CA ALA A 155 -7.48 12.17 -9.62
C ALA A 155 -7.52 11.09 -8.52
N ILE A 156 -6.81 11.30 -7.42
CA ILE A 156 -6.75 10.36 -6.29
C ILE A 156 -7.82 10.70 -5.25
N LEU A 157 -8.01 11.99 -4.95
CA LEU A 157 -8.86 12.47 -3.87
C LEU A 157 -10.26 12.92 -4.34
N GLY A 158 -10.42 13.23 -5.63
CA GLY A 158 -11.65 13.79 -6.19
C GLY A 158 -12.81 12.80 -6.34
N LYS A 159 -12.58 11.50 -6.09
CA LYS A 159 -13.63 10.48 -6.10
C LYS A 159 -13.29 9.33 -5.16
N GLU A 160 -14.34 8.72 -4.63
CA GLU A 160 -14.19 7.50 -3.84
C GLU A 160 -13.54 6.39 -4.66
N ARG A 161 -12.54 5.76 -4.09
CA ARG A 161 -11.88 4.59 -4.69
C ARG A 161 -12.27 3.33 -3.94
N ARG A 162 -12.69 2.30 -4.68
CA ARG A 162 -13.05 0.99 -4.12
C ARG A 162 -14.18 1.07 -3.08
N PRO A 163 -15.34 1.64 -3.42
CA PRO A 163 -16.46 1.81 -2.47
C PRO A 163 -16.94 0.48 -1.86
N PHE A 164 -16.70 -0.61 -2.56
CA PHE A 164 -17.06 -1.97 -2.14
C PHE A 164 -16.18 -2.53 -0.99
N VAL A 165 -15.04 -1.90 -0.68
CA VAL A 165 -14.10 -2.46 0.33
C VAL A 165 -14.71 -2.46 1.72
N LEU A 166 -15.43 -1.41 2.11
CA LEU A 166 -16.08 -1.37 3.43
C LEU A 166 -17.12 -2.49 3.59
N GLU A 167 -17.95 -2.71 2.57
CA GLU A 167 -18.92 -3.80 2.58
C GLU A 167 -18.24 -5.17 2.69
N PHE A 168 -17.17 -5.37 1.91
CA PHE A 168 -16.36 -6.58 1.98
C PHE A 168 -15.78 -6.79 3.39
N LEU A 169 -15.17 -5.77 3.99
CA LEU A 169 -14.60 -5.84 5.34
C LEU A 169 -15.69 -6.21 6.37
N ARG A 170 -16.85 -5.59 6.29
CA ARG A 170 -17.97 -5.92 7.18
C ARG A 170 -18.42 -7.37 7.02
N LYS A 171 -18.52 -7.90 5.82
CA LYS A 171 -18.81 -9.32 5.56
C LYS A 171 -17.76 -10.25 6.17
N LYS A 172 -16.50 -9.81 6.23
CA LYS A 172 -15.39 -10.55 6.85
C LYS A 172 -15.28 -10.35 8.37
N GLY A 173 -16.22 -9.65 9.00
CA GLY A 173 -16.24 -9.41 10.45
C GLY A 173 -15.42 -8.22 10.93
N TRP A 174 -14.91 -7.37 10.01
CA TRP A 174 -14.15 -6.15 10.32
C TRP A 174 -15.02 -4.89 10.28
N ALA A 175 -14.60 -3.83 10.96
CA ALA A 175 -15.26 -2.51 10.93
C ALA A 175 -16.79 -2.58 11.18
N GLN A 176 -17.20 -3.35 12.16
CA GLN A 176 -18.64 -3.48 12.55
C GLN A 176 -19.07 -2.29 13.40
N ARG A 177 -18.15 -1.72 14.17
CA ARG A 177 -18.35 -0.59 15.10
C ARG A 177 -17.03 0.12 15.40
#